data_e9dec677844279ac5ce49f0a9f724a6c
#
_entry.id   e9dec677844279ac5ce49f0a9f724a6c
#
_cell.length_a   1.000
_cell.length_b   1.000
_cell.length_c   1.000
_cell.angle_alpha   90.00
_cell.angle_beta   90.00
_cell.angle_gamma   90.00
#
_symmetry.space_group_name_H-M   'P 1'
#
loop_
_entity.id
_entity.type
_entity.pdbx_description
1 polymer ?
#
loop_
_entity_poly.entity_id
_entity_poly.type
_entity_poly.pdbx_seq_one_letter_code
_entity_poly.pdbx_strand_id
1 'polypeptide(L)'
;SWKKISSKWYYYQEDGTRKTGWLTLDDKRYYFKSNGVMAVSETMVIGGKTWSFDSDGVATEAQNFTYDSNGNVRVVADNKKVYTLQKEFATHPGIANGKVSDKELLAAAIHCEAGNQGVQGMTAVAMVILNRTLAPQYNFPPSVRYVIYQKGQFSIVSDGSLLKKLNNTNVAGYDTAVKAVNRAYVMYNAYVNSKTKRTKYLTNVLAK
;
A
#
# COMPACT_ATOMS: atom_id res chain seq x y z
N SER A 1 7.42 6.46 -28.32
CA SER A 1 7.77 7.84 -27.92
C SER A 1 6.50 8.61 -27.50
N TRP A 2 6.65 9.51 -26.53
CA TRP A 2 5.57 10.39 -26.07
C TRP A 2 5.31 11.52 -27.06
N LYS A 3 4.03 11.84 -27.28
CA LYS A 3 3.61 13.02 -28.06
C LYS A 3 2.38 13.68 -27.43
N LYS A 4 2.37 15.03 -27.40
CA LYS A 4 1.22 15.83 -26.96
C LYS A 4 0.61 16.50 -28.18
N ILE A 5 -0.67 16.22 -28.45
CA ILE A 5 -1.42 16.74 -29.59
C ILE A 5 -2.72 17.32 -29.06
N SER A 6 -3.01 18.59 -29.30
CA SER A 6 -4.21 19.28 -28.84
C SER A 6 -4.49 19.04 -27.33
N SER A 7 -3.48 19.25 -26.49
CA SER A 7 -3.51 19.05 -25.04
C SER A 7 -3.74 17.61 -24.57
N LYS A 8 -3.74 16.62 -25.45
CA LYS A 8 -3.88 15.20 -25.14
C LYS A 8 -2.56 14.47 -25.31
N TRP A 9 -2.23 13.55 -24.39
CA TRP A 9 -1.04 12.74 -24.47
C TRP A 9 -1.31 11.44 -25.19
N TYR A 10 -0.33 11.02 -26.04
CA TYR A 10 -0.28 9.79 -26.81
C TYR A 10 1.11 9.14 -26.64
N TYR A 11 1.17 7.83 -26.77
CA TYR A 11 2.44 7.11 -26.88
C TYR A 11 2.48 6.38 -28.21
N TYR A 12 3.52 6.64 -28.99
CA TYR A 12 3.75 5.96 -30.26
C TYR A 12 4.76 4.84 -30.08
N GLN A 13 4.42 3.65 -30.54
CA GLN A 13 5.25 2.47 -30.55
C GLN A 13 6.36 2.61 -31.61
N GLU A 14 7.31 1.66 -31.67
CA GLU A 14 8.41 1.71 -32.65
C GLU A 14 7.93 1.58 -34.09
N ASP A 15 6.84 0.86 -34.32
CA ASP A 15 6.17 0.71 -35.61
C ASP A 15 5.35 1.95 -36.05
N GLY A 16 5.37 3.02 -35.27
CA GLY A 16 4.66 4.26 -35.54
C GLY A 16 3.17 4.22 -35.17
N THR A 17 2.65 3.11 -34.63
CA THR A 17 1.24 3.03 -34.20
C THR A 17 1.05 3.66 -32.82
N ARG A 18 -0.20 4.14 -32.55
CA ARG A 18 -0.56 4.65 -31.22
C ARG A 18 -0.76 3.50 -30.25
N LYS A 19 -0.14 3.61 -29.08
CA LYS A 19 -0.39 2.70 -27.97
C LYS A 19 -1.85 2.80 -27.51
N THR A 20 -2.48 1.65 -27.27
CA THR A 20 -3.75 1.52 -26.56
C THR A 20 -3.58 0.51 -25.41
N GLY A 21 -4.44 0.60 -24.39
CA GLY A 21 -4.32 -0.24 -23.20
C GLY A 21 -3.15 0.17 -22.29
N TRP A 22 -2.69 -0.77 -21.48
CA TRP A 22 -1.67 -0.52 -20.47
C TRP A 22 -0.25 -0.34 -21.05
N LEU A 23 0.49 0.59 -20.46
CA LEU A 23 1.92 0.80 -20.67
C LEU A 23 2.60 0.93 -19.31
N THR A 24 3.72 0.22 -19.12
CA THR A 24 4.59 0.38 -17.94
C THR A 24 5.94 0.94 -18.39
N LEU A 25 6.34 2.05 -17.81
CA LEU A 25 7.64 2.70 -18.03
C LEU A 25 8.16 3.21 -16.68
N ASP A 26 9.41 2.93 -16.35
CA ASP A 26 10.08 3.40 -15.13
C ASP A 26 9.24 3.15 -13.86
N ASP A 27 8.74 1.91 -13.72
CA ASP A 27 7.85 1.45 -12.64
C ASP A 27 6.52 2.19 -12.51
N LYS A 28 6.19 3.08 -13.46
CA LYS A 28 4.91 3.79 -13.55
C LYS A 28 4.02 3.12 -14.59
N ARG A 29 2.73 3.07 -14.28
CA ARG A 29 1.72 2.51 -15.18
C ARG A 29 0.87 3.63 -15.77
N TYR A 30 0.59 3.54 -17.05
CA TYR A 30 -0.25 4.46 -17.81
C TYR A 30 -1.31 3.65 -18.57
N TYR A 31 -2.43 4.27 -18.86
CA TYR A 31 -3.47 3.65 -19.69
C TYR A 31 -3.86 4.55 -20.85
N PHE A 32 -3.89 3.97 -22.04
CA PHE A 32 -4.34 4.64 -23.27
C PHE A 32 -5.69 4.08 -23.68
N LYS A 33 -6.66 4.95 -23.85
CA LYS A 33 -8.02 4.60 -24.29
C LYS A 33 -7.99 3.98 -25.68
N SER A 34 -9.10 3.44 -26.16
CA SER A 34 -9.20 2.84 -27.50
C SER A 34 -8.84 3.79 -28.64
N ASN A 35 -9.02 5.11 -28.43
CA ASN A 35 -8.61 6.16 -29.38
C ASN A 35 -7.14 6.59 -29.22
N GLY A 36 -6.36 5.92 -28.39
CA GLY A 36 -4.96 6.21 -28.11
C GLY A 36 -4.70 7.39 -27.15
N VAL A 37 -5.73 8.04 -26.62
CA VAL A 37 -5.56 9.15 -25.66
C VAL A 37 -5.24 8.59 -24.29
N MET A 38 -4.19 9.12 -23.64
CA MET A 38 -3.83 8.76 -22.27
C MET A 38 -4.90 9.21 -21.27
N ALA A 39 -5.24 8.35 -20.32
CA ALA A 39 -6.08 8.69 -19.18
C ALA A 39 -5.31 9.60 -18.23
N VAL A 40 -5.88 10.76 -17.87
CA VAL A 40 -5.31 11.75 -16.96
C VAL A 40 -6.41 12.38 -16.10
N SER A 41 -6.13 12.64 -14.83
CA SER A 41 -7.05 13.30 -13.89
C SER A 41 -8.47 12.71 -13.90
N GLU A 42 -8.58 11.39 -14.05
CA GLU A 42 -9.86 10.68 -14.15
C GLU A 42 -9.80 9.33 -13.43
N THR A 43 -10.96 8.74 -13.21
CA THR A 43 -11.11 7.39 -12.65
C THR A 43 -11.81 6.51 -13.66
N MET A 44 -11.34 5.27 -13.86
CA MET A 44 -11.89 4.30 -14.81
C MET A 44 -11.97 2.92 -14.20
N VAL A 45 -12.95 2.12 -14.61
CA VAL A 45 -12.99 0.68 -14.33
C VAL A 45 -12.36 -0.07 -15.50
N ILE A 46 -11.27 -0.78 -15.24
CA ILE A 46 -10.51 -1.53 -16.24
C ILE A 46 -10.25 -2.93 -15.70
N GLY A 47 -10.72 -3.95 -16.42
CA GLY A 47 -10.57 -5.34 -15.99
C GLY A 47 -11.26 -5.66 -14.65
N GLY A 48 -12.39 -4.99 -14.36
CA GLY A 48 -13.14 -5.17 -13.10
C GLY A 48 -12.53 -4.46 -11.88
N LYS A 49 -11.45 -3.70 -12.07
CA LYS A 49 -10.79 -2.91 -11.03
C LYS A 49 -10.94 -1.42 -11.32
N THR A 50 -11.10 -0.63 -10.28
CA THR A 50 -11.15 0.84 -10.38
C THR A 50 -9.72 1.40 -10.35
N TRP A 51 -9.39 2.24 -11.31
CA TRP A 51 -8.09 2.90 -11.44
C TRP A 51 -8.26 4.41 -11.40
N SER A 52 -7.44 5.07 -10.62
CA SER A 52 -7.33 6.53 -10.59
C SER A 52 -6.07 6.94 -11.33
N PHE A 53 -6.19 7.95 -12.19
CA PHE A 53 -5.08 8.52 -12.96
C PHE A 53 -4.84 9.94 -12.47
N ASP A 54 -3.59 10.26 -12.11
CA ASP A 54 -3.22 11.61 -11.70
C ASP A 54 -3.06 12.56 -12.90
N SER A 55 -2.63 13.81 -12.63
CA SER A 55 -2.42 14.81 -13.68
C SER A 55 -1.33 14.45 -14.69
N ASP A 56 -0.42 13.56 -14.32
CA ASP A 56 0.66 13.05 -15.16
C ASP A 56 0.27 11.73 -15.85
N GLY A 57 -0.94 11.23 -15.61
CA GLY A 57 -1.48 9.99 -16.15
C GLY A 57 -0.95 8.73 -15.45
N VAL A 58 -0.28 8.86 -14.31
CA VAL A 58 0.17 7.68 -13.56
C VAL A 58 -1.02 7.01 -12.90
N ALA A 59 -1.19 5.73 -13.24
CA ALA A 59 -2.28 4.90 -12.73
C ALA A 59 -2.00 4.37 -11.33
N THR A 60 -2.99 4.51 -10.47
CA THR A 60 -3.03 3.86 -9.16
C THR A 60 -4.33 3.06 -9.06
N GLU A 61 -4.27 1.80 -8.62
CA GLU A 61 -5.47 1.02 -8.37
C GLU A 61 -6.24 1.66 -7.21
N ALA A 62 -7.42 2.20 -7.51
CA ALA A 62 -8.28 2.75 -6.48
C ALA A 62 -8.83 1.59 -5.64
N GLN A 63 -8.59 1.64 -4.35
CA GLN A 63 -9.14 0.64 -3.45
C GLN A 63 -10.65 0.85 -3.33
N ASN A 64 -11.43 -0.18 -3.66
CA ASN A 64 -12.87 -0.18 -3.46
C ASN A 64 -13.15 -0.30 -1.96
N PHE A 65 -13.62 0.75 -1.35
CA PHE A 65 -14.10 0.73 0.01
C PHE A 65 -15.47 1.43 0.13
N THR A 66 -16.22 1.05 1.14
CA THR A 66 -17.48 1.67 1.52
C THR A 66 -17.35 2.30 2.92
N TYR A 67 -18.41 2.96 3.40
CA TYR A 67 -18.41 3.54 4.73
C TYR A 67 -19.46 2.85 5.60
N ASP A 68 -19.20 2.74 6.91
CA ASP A 68 -20.24 2.40 7.90
C ASP A 68 -21.02 3.66 8.32
N SER A 69 -22.04 3.47 9.16
CA SER A 69 -22.88 4.58 9.67
C SER A 69 -22.13 5.62 10.51
N ASN A 70 -20.92 5.29 10.97
CA ASN A 70 -20.05 6.18 11.74
C ASN A 70 -18.96 6.83 10.90
N GLY A 71 -18.99 6.63 9.56
CA GLY A 71 -17.99 7.15 8.63
C GLY A 71 -16.67 6.39 8.63
N ASN A 72 -16.56 5.24 9.31
CA ASN A 72 -15.37 4.40 9.20
C ASN A 72 -15.34 3.71 7.84
N VAL A 73 -14.14 3.45 7.35
CA VAL A 73 -13.92 2.81 6.05
C VAL A 73 -14.06 1.29 6.19
N ARG A 74 -14.81 0.67 5.28
CA ARG A 74 -14.92 -0.79 5.17
C ARG A 74 -14.24 -1.26 3.89
N VAL A 75 -13.22 -2.09 4.05
CA VAL A 75 -12.45 -2.68 2.94
C VAL A 75 -12.68 -4.18 2.86
N VAL A 76 -12.71 -4.71 1.63
CA VAL A 76 -12.65 -6.16 1.39
C VAL A 76 -11.19 -6.49 1.08
N ALA A 77 -10.54 -7.27 1.93
CA ALA A 77 -9.17 -7.68 1.72
C ALA A 77 -9.07 -8.90 0.77
N ASP A 78 -7.85 -9.26 0.36
CA ASP A 78 -7.59 -10.39 -0.55
C ASP A 78 -8.13 -11.73 -0.02
N ASN A 79 -8.17 -11.90 1.31
CA ASN A 79 -8.76 -13.07 1.97
C ASN A 79 -10.30 -13.06 1.97
N LYS A 80 -10.95 -12.15 1.24
CA LYS A 80 -12.41 -11.97 1.12
C LYS A 80 -13.11 -11.55 2.41
N LYS A 81 -12.38 -11.25 3.49
CA LYS A 81 -12.97 -10.71 4.72
C LYS A 81 -13.12 -9.20 4.64
N VAL A 82 -14.14 -8.70 5.31
CA VAL A 82 -14.38 -7.25 5.47
C VAL A 82 -13.71 -6.78 6.76
N TYR A 83 -12.94 -5.70 6.67
CA TYR A 83 -12.32 -5.05 7.83
C TYR A 83 -12.79 -3.61 7.94
N THR A 84 -12.93 -3.14 9.17
CA THR A 84 -13.29 -1.75 9.46
C THR A 84 -12.03 -0.98 9.82
N LEU A 85 -11.73 0.05 9.03
CA LEU A 85 -10.61 0.95 9.21
C LEU A 85 -11.10 2.31 9.74
N GLN A 86 -10.22 3.05 10.38
CA GLN A 86 -10.49 4.42 10.79
C GLN A 86 -10.74 5.30 9.56
N LYS A 87 -11.62 6.29 9.68
CA LYS A 87 -12.03 7.19 8.58
C LYS A 87 -10.84 7.90 7.91
N GLU A 88 -9.77 8.14 8.65
CA GLU A 88 -8.52 8.76 8.22
C GLU A 88 -7.82 7.97 7.09
N PHE A 89 -8.11 6.67 6.98
CA PHE A 89 -7.59 5.84 5.87
C PHE A 89 -7.94 6.44 4.50
N ALA A 90 -9.16 6.92 4.32
CA ALA A 90 -9.62 7.49 3.06
C ALA A 90 -9.17 8.94 2.84
N THR A 91 -8.90 9.67 3.92
CA THR A 91 -8.63 11.11 3.89
C THR A 91 -7.15 11.48 4.00
N HIS A 92 -6.31 10.59 4.54
CA HIS A 92 -4.87 10.83 4.60
C HIS A 92 -4.27 10.78 3.18
N PRO A 93 -3.52 11.83 2.77
CA PRO A 93 -2.93 11.89 1.44
C PRO A 93 -2.04 10.70 1.14
N GLY A 94 -2.26 10.05 -0.01
CA GLY A 94 -1.42 8.97 -0.48
C GLY A 94 -1.60 7.61 0.19
N ILE A 95 -2.48 7.47 1.19
CA ILE A 95 -2.67 6.19 1.90
C ILE A 95 -3.58 5.25 1.10
N ALA A 96 -4.81 5.64 0.86
CA ALA A 96 -5.79 4.79 0.16
C ALA A 96 -5.37 4.49 -1.29
N ASN A 97 -4.68 5.39 -1.96
CA ASN A 97 -4.22 5.23 -3.33
C ASN A 97 -2.84 4.57 -3.46
N GLY A 98 -2.18 4.24 -2.33
CA GLY A 98 -0.90 3.54 -2.33
C GLY A 98 0.34 4.38 -2.70
N LYS A 99 0.22 5.71 -2.81
CA LYS A 99 1.39 6.59 -3.05
C LYS A 99 2.39 6.54 -1.90
N VAL A 100 1.90 6.46 -0.66
CA VAL A 100 2.74 6.16 0.51
C VAL A 100 2.92 4.64 0.57
N SER A 101 4.15 4.17 0.51
CA SER A 101 4.47 2.74 0.60
C SER A 101 4.20 2.20 2.01
N ASP A 102 4.00 0.87 2.12
CA ASP A 102 3.84 0.22 3.42
C ASP A 102 5.07 0.37 4.32
N LYS A 103 6.27 0.51 3.75
CA LYS A 103 7.49 0.75 4.52
C LYS A 103 7.54 2.17 5.09
N GLU A 104 7.21 3.17 4.30
CA GLU A 104 7.12 4.57 4.76
C GLU A 104 6.06 4.72 5.84
N LEU A 105 4.89 4.13 5.62
CA LEU A 105 3.79 4.14 6.58
C LEU A 105 4.19 3.45 7.89
N LEU A 106 4.84 2.29 7.80
CA LEU A 106 5.33 1.55 8.97
C LEU A 106 6.41 2.35 9.72
N ALA A 107 7.35 3.01 9.01
CA ALA A 107 8.37 3.85 9.64
C ALA A 107 7.76 5.02 10.40
N ALA A 108 6.78 5.70 9.80
CA ALA A 108 6.06 6.79 10.47
C ALA A 108 5.31 6.28 11.72
N ALA A 109 4.62 5.15 11.60
CA ALA A 109 3.85 4.57 12.70
C ALA A 109 4.74 4.17 13.88
N ILE A 110 5.82 3.42 13.64
CA ILE A 110 6.72 2.98 14.72
C ILE A 110 7.51 4.14 15.34
N HIS A 111 7.79 5.20 14.55
CA HIS A 111 8.39 6.40 15.11
C HIS A 111 7.42 7.11 16.09
N CYS A 112 6.13 7.15 15.78
CA CYS A 112 5.12 7.69 16.70
C CYS A 112 4.98 6.84 17.97
N GLU A 113 4.99 5.50 17.84
CA GLU A 113 4.75 4.57 18.95
C GLU A 113 5.98 4.34 19.83
N ALA A 114 7.17 4.37 19.27
CA ALA A 114 8.40 3.91 19.94
C ALA A 114 9.64 4.76 19.61
N GLY A 115 9.47 6.03 19.24
CA GLY A 115 10.55 6.89 18.75
C GLY A 115 11.74 7.09 19.69
N ASN A 116 11.56 6.86 20.98
CA ASN A 116 12.60 6.94 22.01
C ASN A 116 13.26 5.59 22.37
N GLN A 117 12.87 4.48 21.73
CA GLN A 117 13.31 3.13 22.12
C GLN A 117 14.46 2.57 21.27
N GLY A 118 15.06 3.40 20.41
CA GLY A 118 16.12 3.00 19.51
C GLY A 118 15.72 1.91 18.51
N VAL A 119 16.69 1.42 17.72
CA VAL A 119 16.45 0.45 16.64
C VAL A 119 15.78 -0.82 17.14
N GLN A 120 16.19 -1.35 18.30
CA GLN A 120 15.66 -2.62 18.79
C GLN A 120 14.18 -2.51 19.18
N GLY A 121 13.82 -1.50 19.96
CA GLY A 121 12.43 -1.28 20.38
C GLY A 121 11.52 -0.99 19.19
N MET A 122 11.95 -0.11 18.28
CA MET A 122 11.22 0.16 17.04
C MET A 122 11.06 -1.09 16.16
N THR A 123 12.11 -1.95 16.07
CA THR A 123 12.02 -3.22 15.33
C THR A 123 10.98 -4.15 15.95
N ALA A 124 10.90 -4.22 17.29
CA ALA A 124 9.90 -5.04 17.96
C ALA A 124 8.46 -4.58 17.64
N VAL A 125 8.20 -3.27 17.66
CA VAL A 125 6.89 -2.72 17.29
C VAL A 125 6.57 -3.00 15.82
N ALA A 126 7.54 -2.83 14.90
CA ALA A 126 7.37 -3.17 13.49
C ALA A 126 7.03 -4.65 13.31
N MET A 127 7.69 -5.56 14.02
CA MET A 127 7.42 -7.00 13.98
C MET A 127 6.01 -7.33 14.49
N VAL A 128 5.50 -6.63 15.49
CA VAL A 128 4.11 -6.81 15.96
C VAL A 128 3.13 -6.49 14.82
N ILE A 129 3.32 -5.38 14.12
CA ILE A 129 2.46 -4.97 13.00
C ILE A 129 2.56 -5.98 11.85
N LEU A 130 3.77 -6.37 11.47
CA LEU A 130 4.00 -7.36 10.40
C LEU A 130 3.39 -8.73 10.75
N ASN A 131 3.56 -9.21 11.98
CA ASN A 131 3.00 -10.49 12.42
C ASN A 131 1.47 -10.47 12.43
N ARG A 132 0.82 -9.34 12.71
CA ARG A 132 -0.63 -9.21 12.59
C ARG A 132 -1.12 -9.49 11.18
N THR A 133 -0.37 -9.13 10.14
CA THR A 133 -0.75 -9.43 8.75
C THR A 133 -0.81 -10.94 8.45
N LEU A 134 -0.16 -11.77 9.26
CA LEU A 134 -0.15 -13.24 9.16
C LEU A 134 -1.16 -13.91 10.09
N ALA A 135 -1.96 -13.15 10.82
CA ALA A 135 -2.85 -13.64 11.87
C ALA A 135 -4.34 -13.33 11.62
N PRO A 136 -4.91 -13.70 10.45
CA PRO A 136 -6.30 -13.40 10.10
C PRO A 136 -7.33 -14.11 11.00
N GLN A 137 -6.91 -15.18 11.71
CA GLN A 137 -7.71 -15.87 12.70
C GLN A 137 -8.05 -14.99 13.93
N TYR A 138 -7.24 -13.98 14.22
CA TYR A 138 -7.47 -12.98 15.27
C TYR A 138 -8.09 -11.68 14.73
N ASN A 139 -8.72 -11.74 13.55
CA ASN A 139 -9.35 -10.62 12.87
C ASN A 139 -8.39 -9.48 12.47
N PHE A 140 -7.11 -9.79 12.24
CA PHE A 140 -6.18 -8.83 11.66
C PHE A 140 -6.22 -8.89 10.13
N PRO A 141 -6.18 -7.74 9.45
CA PRO A 141 -6.15 -7.70 7.99
C PRO A 141 -4.76 -8.09 7.44
N PRO A 142 -4.71 -8.67 6.21
CA PRO A 142 -3.47 -9.20 5.63
C PRO A 142 -2.57 -8.13 4.98
N SER A 143 -2.67 -6.87 5.41
CA SER A 143 -1.92 -5.75 4.84
C SER A 143 -1.44 -4.81 5.95
N VAL A 144 -0.20 -4.34 5.87
CA VAL A 144 0.40 -3.42 6.84
C VAL A 144 -0.46 -2.16 7.02
N ARG A 145 -0.87 -1.53 5.92
CA ARG A 145 -1.70 -0.33 5.97
C ARG A 145 -3.06 -0.58 6.62
N TYR A 146 -3.67 -1.72 6.36
CA TYR A 146 -4.95 -2.06 6.98
C TYR A 146 -4.80 -2.36 8.47
N VAL A 147 -3.69 -3.00 8.90
CA VAL A 147 -3.39 -3.22 10.32
C VAL A 147 -3.22 -1.87 11.04
N ILE A 148 -2.46 -0.93 10.47
CA ILE A 148 -2.21 0.38 11.09
C ILE A 148 -3.51 1.19 11.20
N TYR A 149 -4.36 1.16 10.17
CA TYR A 149 -5.62 1.91 10.15
C TYR A 149 -6.80 1.13 10.74
N GLN A 150 -6.64 -0.14 11.14
CA GLN A 150 -7.72 -0.91 11.73
C GLN A 150 -8.29 -0.20 12.96
N LYS A 151 -9.62 -0.09 13.01
CA LYS A 151 -10.31 0.61 14.09
C LYS A 151 -9.94 0.04 15.46
N GLY A 152 -9.55 0.91 16.39
CA GLY A 152 -9.19 0.56 17.75
C GLY A 152 -7.78 -0.01 17.95
N GLN A 153 -6.91 0.00 16.93
CA GLN A 153 -5.55 -0.53 17.08
C GLN A 153 -4.50 0.54 17.43
N PHE A 154 -4.54 1.69 16.78
CA PHE A 154 -3.52 2.74 16.96
C PHE A 154 -4.19 4.11 17.08
N SER A 155 -3.94 4.79 18.21
CA SER A 155 -4.44 6.16 18.47
C SER A 155 -3.76 7.21 17.59
N ILE A 156 -2.50 6.97 17.18
CA ILE A 156 -1.71 7.87 16.33
C ILE A 156 -2.39 8.24 15.02
N VAL A 157 -3.33 7.42 14.56
CA VAL A 157 -4.13 7.69 13.36
C VAL A 157 -5.15 8.78 13.64
N SER A 158 -5.99 8.62 14.67
CA SER A 158 -7.09 9.53 14.98
C SER A 158 -6.63 10.82 15.67
N ASP A 159 -5.49 10.82 16.38
CA ASP A 159 -4.93 12.03 17.01
C ASP A 159 -4.09 12.89 16.04
N GLY A 160 -3.89 12.43 14.80
CA GLY A 160 -3.17 13.12 13.75
C GLY A 160 -1.65 13.02 13.83
N SER A 161 -1.08 12.30 14.80
CA SER A 161 0.37 12.13 14.95
C SER A 161 0.99 11.44 13.74
N LEU A 162 0.32 10.41 13.21
CA LEU A 162 0.77 9.70 12.02
C LEU A 162 0.82 10.62 10.79
N LEU A 163 -0.23 11.43 10.58
CA LEU A 163 -0.28 12.36 9.44
C LEU A 163 0.82 13.42 9.54
N LYS A 164 1.03 14.00 10.73
CA LYS A 164 2.13 14.94 10.97
C LYS A 164 3.49 14.33 10.63
N LYS A 165 3.69 13.05 11.00
CA LYS A 165 4.94 12.35 10.74
C LYS A 165 5.14 12.08 9.25
N LEU A 166 4.11 11.64 8.54
CA LEU A 166 4.16 11.41 7.10
C LEU A 166 4.45 12.69 6.30
N ASN A 167 3.95 13.83 6.77
CA ASN A 167 4.20 15.14 6.14
C ASN A 167 5.55 15.74 6.49
N ASN A 168 6.22 15.28 7.56
CA ASN A 168 7.54 15.76 7.95
C ASN A 168 8.38 14.60 8.51
N THR A 169 9.16 14.00 7.64
CA THR A 169 10.11 12.92 7.97
C THR A 169 11.49 13.42 8.39
N ASN A 170 11.76 14.72 8.23
CA ASN A 170 13.02 15.35 8.65
C ASN A 170 12.99 15.69 10.15
N VAL A 171 12.92 14.66 10.98
CA VAL A 171 12.86 14.77 12.44
C VAL A 171 13.85 13.79 13.08
N ALA A 172 14.33 14.13 14.28
CA ALA A 172 15.26 13.27 15.02
C ALA A 172 14.70 11.85 15.21
N GLY A 173 15.53 10.85 14.94
CA GLY A 173 15.18 9.43 15.12
C GLY A 173 14.37 8.81 13.97
N TYR A 174 13.96 9.56 12.93
CA TYR A 174 13.25 8.96 11.82
C TYR A 174 14.11 7.97 11.01
N ASP A 175 15.41 8.28 10.81
CA ASP A 175 16.34 7.34 10.19
C ASP A 175 16.48 6.03 10.98
N THR A 176 16.37 6.11 12.31
CA THR A 176 16.33 4.95 13.18
C THR A 176 15.09 4.11 12.92
N ALA A 177 13.94 4.74 12.72
CA ALA A 177 12.71 4.04 12.35
C ALA A 177 12.83 3.35 10.98
N VAL A 178 13.42 4.01 9.98
CA VAL A 178 13.67 3.40 8.66
C VAL A 178 14.58 2.18 8.77
N LYS A 179 15.67 2.26 9.55
CA LYS A 179 16.56 1.11 9.82
C LYS A 179 15.81 -0.02 10.53
N ALA A 180 14.95 0.29 11.49
CA ALA A 180 14.14 -0.67 12.21
C ALA A 180 13.14 -1.40 11.30
N VAL A 181 12.48 -0.67 10.40
CA VAL A 181 11.59 -1.25 9.39
C VAL A 181 12.33 -2.22 8.48
N ASN A 182 13.48 -1.81 7.93
CA ASN A 182 14.26 -2.68 7.06
C ASN A 182 14.70 -3.96 7.77
N ARG A 183 15.14 -3.86 9.03
CA ARG A 183 15.48 -5.02 9.86
C ARG A 183 14.28 -5.93 10.11
N ALA A 184 13.12 -5.36 10.43
CA ALA A 184 11.89 -6.11 10.65
C ALA A 184 11.46 -6.87 9.39
N TYR A 185 11.52 -6.25 8.21
CA TYR A 185 11.20 -6.93 6.95
C TYR A 185 12.15 -8.07 6.61
N VAL A 186 13.44 -7.95 6.91
CA VAL A 186 14.39 -9.07 6.75
C VAL A 186 13.98 -10.26 7.60
N MET A 187 13.66 -10.03 8.88
CA MET A 187 13.22 -11.08 9.82
C MET A 187 11.87 -11.68 9.39
N TYR A 188 10.92 -10.84 9.03
CA TYR A 188 9.59 -11.25 8.56
C TYR A 188 9.67 -12.12 7.30
N ASN A 189 10.43 -11.68 6.29
CA ASN A 189 10.59 -12.43 5.05
C ASN A 189 11.29 -13.78 5.27
N ALA A 190 12.30 -13.82 6.14
CA ALA A 190 12.94 -15.08 6.52
C ALA A 190 11.95 -16.06 7.15
N TYR A 191 11.08 -15.58 8.04
CA TYR A 191 10.03 -16.39 8.67
C TYR A 191 8.99 -16.89 7.65
N VAL A 192 8.47 -16.02 6.79
CA VAL A 192 7.49 -16.37 5.75
C VAL A 192 8.08 -17.42 4.80
N ASN A 193 9.32 -17.19 4.33
CA ASN A 193 10.00 -18.12 3.43
C ASN A 193 10.26 -19.50 4.08
N SER A 194 10.59 -19.54 5.37
CA SER A 194 10.78 -20.80 6.11
C SER A 194 9.48 -21.57 6.24
N LYS A 195 8.36 -20.91 6.52
CA LYS A 195 7.03 -21.53 6.54
C LYS A 195 6.63 -22.09 5.18
N THR A 196 6.82 -21.35 4.10
CA THR A 196 6.51 -21.76 2.73
C THR A 196 7.32 -23.02 2.35
N LYS A 197 8.61 -23.04 2.66
CA LYS A 197 9.47 -24.21 2.42
C LYS A 197 8.98 -25.46 3.19
N ARG A 198 8.64 -25.27 4.47
CA ARG A 198 8.13 -26.37 5.31
C ARG A 198 6.79 -26.91 4.79
N THR A 199 5.87 -26.05 4.39
CA THR A 199 4.57 -26.46 3.82
C THR A 199 4.77 -27.25 2.55
N LYS A 200 5.61 -26.74 1.62
CA LYS A 200 5.94 -27.46 0.37
C LYS A 200 6.57 -28.82 0.61
N TYR A 201 7.47 -28.93 1.59
CA TYR A 201 8.07 -30.21 1.98
C TYR A 201 7.01 -31.19 2.49
N LEU A 202 6.15 -30.79 3.42
CA LEU A 202 5.10 -31.63 3.98
C LEU A 202 4.10 -32.08 2.91
N THR A 203 3.69 -31.19 1.99
CA THR A 203 2.80 -31.55 0.89
C THR A 203 3.43 -32.61 -0.02
N ASN A 204 4.71 -32.49 -0.33
CA ASN A 204 5.42 -33.47 -1.17
C ASN A 204 5.67 -34.81 -0.46
N VAL A 205 5.78 -34.81 0.86
CA VAL A 205 5.94 -36.04 1.66
C VAL A 205 4.61 -36.77 1.83
N LEU A 206 3.51 -36.06 1.98
CA LEU A 206 2.18 -36.63 2.16
C LEU A 206 1.51 -37.07 0.84
N ALA A 207 2.04 -36.63 -0.31
CA ALA A 207 1.56 -36.99 -1.65
C ALA A 207 2.26 -38.27 -2.22
N LYS A 208 3.17 -38.90 -1.47
CA LYS A 208 3.82 -40.19 -1.78
C LYS A 208 3.23 -41.30 -0.91
#